data_c628d6f87beae590a963621ae3e75fb0
#
_entry.id   c628d6f87beae590a963621ae3e75fb0
#
_cell.length_a   1.000
_cell.length_b   1.000
_cell.length_c   1.000
_cell.angle_alpha   90.00
_cell.angle_beta   90.00
_cell.angle_gamma   90.00
#
_symmetry.space_group_name_H-M   'P 1'
#
loop_
_entity.id
_entity.type
_entity.pdbx_description
1 polymer ?
#
loop_
_entity_poly.entity_id
_entity_poly.type
_entity_poly.pdbx_seq_one_letter_code
_entity_poly.pdbx_strand_id
1 'polypeptide(L)'
;LVGSEMCIRDSPYADDVVEYFVQKSIANGIDIIRIFDCLNDIRNLQTAVTACNKEKGHAQVALSYTLGDAYTLDYWMEMAKRVEDMGADSLCIKDMAGLLVPAKATELVQALKDSTSLPVELHTHYTSGVASMTYMKAVEAGVDIIDTAMSPFALGTSQPATEVMVEAFKGTEFDTGLDLNLLSEIADYFRPIRDDALESGLLNPKNMGVNIKTLLYQVPGGMLSNLTSQLKEQHAEDNCLLYTSPSPRDGLLSR
;
A
#
# COMPACT_ATOMS: atom_id res chain seq x y z
N LEU A 1 4.72 6.15 10.10
CA LEU A 1 3.42 5.82 9.50
C LEU A 1 2.47 5.36 10.58
N VAL A 2 1.67 6.25 11.10
CA VAL A 2 0.53 5.88 11.94
C VAL A 2 -0.65 5.76 11.01
N GLY A 3 -0.77 4.60 10.35
CA GLY A 3 -1.99 4.23 9.67
C GLY A 3 -3.08 4.05 10.71
N SER A 4 -4.00 4.99 10.83
CA SER A 4 -5.28 4.68 11.45
C SER A 4 -6.04 3.80 10.46
N GLU A 5 -5.80 2.50 10.52
CA GLU A 5 -6.57 1.55 9.73
C GLU A 5 -8.01 1.60 10.19
N MET A 6 -8.84 2.31 9.45
CA MET A 6 -10.28 2.48 9.72
C MET A 6 -11.05 1.15 9.68
N CYS A 7 -10.43 0.07 9.19
CA CYS A 7 -11.03 -1.28 9.19
C CYS A 7 -11.23 -1.90 10.58
N ILE A 8 -10.72 -1.28 11.65
CA ILE A 8 -10.79 -1.80 13.03
C ILE A 8 -11.84 -1.06 13.88
N ARG A 9 -12.51 -0.04 13.34
CA ARG A 9 -13.44 0.79 14.12
C ARG A 9 -14.84 0.78 13.54
N ASP A 10 -15.82 0.68 14.44
CA ASP A 10 -17.25 0.63 14.12
C ASP A 10 -17.82 1.97 13.63
N SER A 11 -17.05 3.07 13.75
CA SER A 11 -17.47 4.40 13.29
C SER A 11 -16.28 5.30 12.98
N PRO A 12 -16.41 6.22 12.00
CA PRO A 12 -15.39 7.22 11.68
C PRO A 12 -15.23 8.21 12.85
N TYR A 13 -14.05 8.83 12.93
CA TYR A 13 -13.84 9.95 13.84
C TYR A 13 -14.61 11.19 13.36
N ALA A 14 -14.99 12.05 14.31
CA ALA A 14 -15.53 13.36 14.00
C ALA A 14 -14.44 14.25 13.36
N ASP A 15 -14.86 15.20 12.52
CA ASP A 15 -13.96 16.05 11.74
C ASP A 15 -12.96 16.83 12.60
N ASP A 16 -13.38 17.33 13.76
CA ASP A 16 -12.52 18.06 14.70
C ASP A 16 -11.39 17.19 15.27
N VAL A 17 -11.65 15.89 15.46
CA VAL A 17 -10.63 14.92 15.89
C VAL A 17 -9.63 14.68 14.76
N VAL A 18 -10.08 14.55 13.51
CA VAL A 18 -9.23 14.39 12.33
C VAL A 18 -8.36 15.64 12.14
N GLU A 19 -8.95 16.84 12.20
CA GLU A 19 -8.22 18.10 12.12
C GLU A 19 -7.15 18.22 13.21
N TYR A 20 -7.48 17.92 14.45
CA TYR A 20 -6.54 17.94 15.56
C TYR A 20 -5.41 16.94 15.41
N PHE A 21 -5.72 15.72 14.96
CA PHE A 21 -4.72 14.69 14.69
C PHE A 21 -3.72 15.14 13.62
N VAL A 22 -4.21 15.65 12.48
CA VAL A 22 -3.37 16.16 11.39
C VAL A 22 -2.49 17.31 11.86
N GLN A 23 -3.07 18.29 12.56
CA GLN A 23 -2.35 19.43 13.14
C GLN A 23 -1.21 18.96 14.06
N LYS A 24 -1.50 18.00 14.95
CA LYS A 24 -0.48 17.49 15.88
C LYS A 24 0.59 16.67 15.19
N SER A 25 0.22 15.91 14.17
CA SER A 25 1.19 15.15 13.37
C SER A 25 2.20 16.05 12.69
N ILE A 26 1.75 17.09 12.02
CA ILE A 26 2.62 18.09 11.35
C ILE A 26 3.44 18.86 12.38
N ALA A 27 2.83 19.34 13.46
CA ALA A 27 3.53 20.05 14.53
C ALA A 27 4.62 19.21 15.22
N ASN A 28 4.54 17.91 15.17
CA ASN A 28 5.56 16.98 15.69
C ASN A 28 6.53 16.45 14.62
N GLY A 29 6.56 17.04 13.43
CA GLY A 29 7.59 16.80 12.42
C GLY A 29 7.21 15.76 11.36
N ILE A 30 5.93 15.46 11.17
CA ILE A 30 5.47 14.69 10.03
C ILE A 30 5.34 15.63 8.83
N ASP A 31 6.08 15.36 7.77
CA ASP A 31 6.09 16.18 6.55
C ASP A 31 4.99 15.77 5.57
N ILE A 32 4.76 14.48 5.40
CA ILE A 32 3.80 13.91 4.43
C ILE A 32 2.76 13.09 5.18
N ILE A 33 1.48 13.39 4.97
CA ILE A 33 0.38 12.59 5.49
C ILE A 33 -0.28 11.84 4.33
N ARG A 34 -0.21 10.50 4.36
CA ARG A 34 -0.91 9.64 3.41
C ARG A 34 -2.33 9.40 3.89
N ILE A 35 -3.28 9.81 3.07
CA ILE A 35 -4.72 9.81 3.37
C ILE A 35 -5.40 8.86 2.40
N PHE A 36 -6.16 7.87 2.92
CA PHE A 36 -6.89 6.95 2.05
C PHE A 36 -8.17 6.43 2.70
N ASP A 37 -9.06 5.98 1.86
CA ASP A 37 -10.25 5.21 2.21
C ASP A 37 -10.21 3.86 1.48
N CYS A 38 -10.53 2.75 2.17
CA CYS A 38 -10.41 1.41 1.59
C CYS A 38 -11.41 1.15 0.45
N LEU A 39 -12.49 1.93 0.38
CA LEU A 39 -13.51 1.87 -0.69
C LEU A 39 -13.37 3.02 -1.70
N ASN A 40 -12.33 3.84 -1.56
CA ASN A 40 -12.11 5.05 -2.37
C ASN A 40 -13.27 6.06 -2.30
N ASP A 41 -13.94 6.16 -1.15
CA ASP A 41 -14.93 7.21 -0.95
C ASP A 41 -14.22 8.54 -0.64
N ILE A 42 -14.07 9.39 -1.65
CA ILE A 42 -13.36 10.67 -1.55
C ILE A 42 -13.98 11.62 -0.52
N ARG A 43 -15.27 11.45 -0.17
CA ARG A 43 -15.93 12.28 0.86
C ARG A 43 -15.27 12.10 2.23
N ASN A 44 -14.74 10.90 2.49
CA ASN A 44 -14.03 10.59 3.73
C ASN A 44 -12.63 11.19 3.79
N LEU A 45 -12.08 11.68 2.67
CA LEU A 45 -10.72 12.20 2.59
C LEU A 45 -10.67 13.72 2.78
N GLN A 46 -11.77 14.42 2.48
CA GLN A 46 -11.81 15.88 2.36
C GLN A 46 -11.32 16.61 3.61
N THR A 47 -11.78 16.20 4.79
CA THR A 47 -11.41 16.83 6.06
C THR A 47 -9.91 16.72 6.31
N ALA A 48 -9.32 15.53 6.09
CA ALA A 48 -7.90 15.29 6.32
C ALA A 48 -7.02 16.08 5.32
N VAL A 49 -7.39 16.11 4.04
CA VAL A 49 -6.67 16.90 3.02
C VAL A 49 -6.74 18.39 3.35
N THR A 50 -7.92 18.90 3.68
CA THR A 50 -8.11 20.32 4.05
C THR A 50 -7.29 20.67 5.29
N ALA A 51 -7.28 19.83 6.30
CA ALA A 51 -6.50 20.04 7.52
C ALA A 51 -4.98 20.03 7.23
N CYS A 52 -4.51 19.09 6.40
CA CYS A 52 -3.12 18.99 6.00
C CYS A 52 -2.65 20.26 5.29
N ASN A 53 -3.40 20.75 4.31
CA ASN A 53 -3.11 21.97 3.57
C ASN A 53 -3.12 23.21 4.47
N LYS A 54 -4.07 23.29 5.42
CA LYS A 54 -4.14 24.37 6.40
C LYS A 54 -2.88 24.46 7.27
N GLU A 55 -2.34 23.33 7.66
CA GLU A 55 -1.12 23.23 8.47
C GLU A 55 0.17 23.25 7.64
N LYS A 56 0.06 23.39 6.31
CA LYS A 56 1.19 23.41 5.35
C LYS A 56 1.99 22.11 5.31
N GLY A 57 1.36 20.98 5.59
CA GLY A 57 1.88 19.65 5.35
C GLY A 57 1.66 19.23 3.90
N HIS A 58 2.30 18.14 3.48
CA HIS A 58 2.09 17.54 2.17
C HIS A 58 0.96 16.50 2.27
N ALA A 59 -0.15 16.78 1.60
CA ALA A 59 -1.29 15.87 1.54
C ALA A 59 -1.11 14.87 0.38
N GLN A 60 -0.76 13.63 0.69
CA GLN A 60 -0.74 12.55 -0.29
C GLN A 60 -2.04 11.74 -0.19
N VAL A 61 -2.82 11.73 -1.25
CA VAL A 61 -4.02 10.87 -1.32
C VAL A 61 -3.67 9.54 -1.98
N ALA A 62 -4.02 8.44 -1.32
CA ALA A 62 -3.82 7.12 -1.86
C ALA A 62 -5.15 6.48 -2.29
N LEU A 63 -5.20 6.01 -3.53
CA LEU A 63 -6.30 5.24 -4.08
C LEU A 63 -6.04 3.76 -3.87
N SER A 64 -6.95 3.08 -3.19
CA SER A 64 -6.90 1.64 -2.93
C SER A 64 -7.14 0.87 -4.23
N TYR A 65 -6.08 0.25 -4.77
CA TYR A 65 -6.16 -0.49 -6.02
C TYR A 65 -6.87 -1.83 -5.84
N THR A 66 -7.78 -2.12 -6.74
CA THR A 66 -8.52 -3.38 -6.76
C THR A 66 -8.91 -3.77 -8.19
N LEU A 67 -9.40 -4.98 -8.39
CA LEU A 67 -9.84 -5.53 -9.66
C LEU A 67 -11.36 -5.68 -9.69
N GLY A 68 -11.95 -5.53 -10.86
CA GLY A 68 -13.38 -5.70 -11.10
C GLY A 68 -13.84 -4.84 -12.27
N ASP A 69 -15.01 -5.14 -12.83
CA ASP A 69 -15.53 -4.50 -14.04
C ASP A 69 -15.75 -2.98 -13.87
N ALA A 70 -15.98 -2.53 -12.64
CA ALA A 70 -16.16 -1.11 -12.34
C ALA A 70 -14.84 -0.31 -12.31
N TYR A 71 -13.69 -0.98 -12.15
CA TYR A 71 -12.38 -0.34 -11.95
C TYR A 71 -11.61 -0.26 -13.27
N THR A 72 -12.19 0.47 -14.24
CA THR A 72 -11.61 0.74 -15.55
C THR A 72 -10.51 1.80 -15.48
N LEU A 73 -9.74 1.98 -16.56
CA LEU A 73 -8.79 3.10 -16.65
C LEU A 73 -9.49 4.45 -16.48
N ASP A 74 -10.66 4.63 -17.09
CA ASP A 74 -11.45 5.85 -16.95
C ASP A 74 -11.83 6.15 -15.50
N TYR A 75 -12.18 5.11 -14.73
CA TYR A 75 -12.43 5.24 -13.29
C TYR A 75 -11.19 5.79 -12.56
N TRP A 76 -10.01 5.23 -12.82
CA TRP A 76 -8.78 5.68 -12.14
C TRP A 76 -8.39 7.09 -12.54
N MET A 77 -8.55 7.46 -13.82
CA MET A 77 -8.29 8.81 -14.30
C MET A 77 -9.26 9.83 -13.69
N GLU A 78 -10.57 9.49 -13.59
CA GLU A 78 -11.55 10.34 -12.92
C GLU A 78 -11.23 10.52 -11.43
N MET A 79 -10.86 9.45 -10.75
CA MET A 79 -10.47 9.51 -9.34
C MET A 79 -9.21 10.37 -9.14
N ALA A 80 -8.20 10.24 -9.99
CA ALA A 80 -7.00 11.08 -9.92
C ALA A 80 -7.33 12.57 -10.07
N LYS A 81 -8.21 12.91 -10.99
CA LYS A 81 -8.69 14.27 -11.19
C LYS A 81 -9.42 14.82 -9.96
N ARG A 82 -10.31 14.02 -9.38
CA ARG A 82 -11.01 14.40 -8.14
C ARG A 82 -10.05 14.63 -6.98
N VAL A 83 -9.00 13.82 -6.88
CA VAL A 83 -7.94 13.97 -5.87
C VAL A 83 -7.16 15.27 -6.08
N GLU A 84 -6.81 15.60 -7.32
CA GLU A 84 -6.17 16.86 -7.69
C GLU A 84 -7.06 18.07 -7.36
N ASP A 85 -8.35 18.02 -7.76
CA ASP A 85 -9.35 19.07 -7.47
C ASP A 85 -9.58 19.26 -5.96
N MET A 86 -9.39 18.22 -5.15
CA MET A 86 -9.48 18.27 -3.69
C MET A 86 -8.31 19.04 -3.06
N GLY A 87 -7.23 19.25 -3.80
CA GLY A 87 -6.03 19.94 -3.35
C GLY A 87 -4.98 19.02 -2.74
N ALA A 88 -4.90 17.76 -3.17
CA ALA A 88 -3.77 16.90 -2.83
C ALA A 88 -2.48 17.37 -3.50
N ASP A 89 -1.33 17.11 -2.86
CA ASP A 89 -0.01 17.43 -3.37
C ASP A 89 0.64 16.28 -4.14
N SER A 90 0.19 15.05 -3.91
CA SER A 90 0.59 13.85 -4.65
C SER A 90 -0.47 12.76 -4.59
N LEU A 91 -0.43 11.86 -5.58
CA LEU A 91 -1.30 10.71 -5.71
C LEU A 91 -0.51 9.42 -5.48
N CYS A 92 -1.02 8.51 -4.66
CA CYS A 92 -0.48 7.17 -4.50
C CYS A 92 -1.47 6.12 -5.00
N ILE A 93 -1.02 5.19 -5.81
CA ILE A 93 -1.75 3.96 -6.10
C ILE A 93 -1.35 2.94 -5.05
N LYS A 94 -2.30 2.59 -4.18
CA LYS A 94 -2.09 1.70 -3.03
C LYS A 94 -2.61 0.30 -3.33
N ASP A 95 -1.72 -0.56 -3.79
CA ASP A 95 -2.00 -1.97 -4.05
C ASP A 95 -1.68 -2.82 -2.81
N MET A 96 -2.64 -2.91 -1.90
CA MET A 96 -2.50 -3.61 -0.61
C MET A 96 -2.44 -5.14 -0.74
N ALA A 97 -2.87 -5.69 -1.85
CA ALA A 97 -2.94 -7.14 -2.06
C ALA A 97 -1.93 -7.67 -3.08
N GLY A 98 -1.14 -6.80 -3.71
CA GLY A 98 -0.19 -7.18 -4.76
C GLY A 98 -0.90 -7.67 -6.03
N LEU A 99 -1.99 -6.99 -6.43
CA LEU A 99 -2.85 -7.35 -7.56
C LEU A 99 -2.37 -6.74 -8.88
N LEU A 100 -1.64 -5.63 -8.81
CA LEU A 100 -1.18 -4.90 -9.98
C LEU A 100 -0.05 -5.66 -10.68
N VAL A 101 -0.37 -6.25 -11.84
CA VAL A 101 0.60 -6.98 -12.65
C VAL A 101 1.36 -6.02 -13.57
N PRO A 102 2.58 -6.39 -14.04
CA PRO A 102 3.47 -5.47 -14.77
C PRO A 102 2.85 -4.77 -15.99
N ALA A 103 2.12 -5.51 -16.84
CA ALA A 103 1.48 -4.93 -18.02
C ALA A 103 0.41 -3.89 -17.65
N LYS A 104 -0.37 -4.16 -16.58
CA LYS A 104 -1.39 -3.24 -16.09
C LYS A 104 -0.80 -2.04 -15.38
N ALA A 105 0.37 -2.18 -14.76
CA ALA A 105 1.10 -1.05 -14.18
C ALA A 105 1.51 -0.05 -15.27
N THR A 106 2.02 -0.51 -16.41
CA THR A 106 2.34 0.36 -17.54
C THR A 106 1.12 1.14 -18.02
N GLU A 107 0.01 0.44 -18.30
CA GLU A 107 -1.24 1.08 -18.77
C GLU A 107 -1.76 2.12 -17.77
N LEU A 108 -1.80 1.76 -16.49
CA LEU A 108 -2.34 2.61 -15.43
C LEU A 108 -1.47 3.86 -15.20
N VAL A 109 -0.15 3.67 -15.05
CA VAL A 109 0.76 4.79 -14.80
C VAL A 109 0.75 5.79 -15.95
N GLN A 110 0.81 5.32 -17.20
CA GLN A 110 0.72 6.19 -18.38
C GLN A 110 -0.59 6.98 -18.39
N ALA A 111 -1.73 6.31 -18.16
CA ALA A 111 -3.03 6.99 -18.12
C ALA A 111 -3.13 8.04 -17.00
N LEU A 112 -2.56 7.76 -15.81
CA LEU A 112 -2.52 8.71 -14.72
C LEU A 112 -1.62 9.91 -15.04
N LYS A 113 -0.41 9.67 -15.56
CA LYS A 113 0.52 10.76 -15.94
C LYS A 113 -0.06 11.67 -17.04
N ASP A 114 -0.93 11.15 -17.89
CA ASP A 114 -1.65 11.92 -18.92
C ASP A 114 -2.86 12.69 -18.35
N SER A 115 -3.39 12.28 -17.19
CA SER A 115 -4.65 12.81 -16.64
C SER A 115 -4.50 13.77 -15.46
N THR A 116 -3.37 13.76 -14.75
CA THR A 116 -3.12 14.63 -13.60
C THR A 116 -1.72 15.24 -13.65
N SER A 117 -1.56 16.44 -13.06
CA SER A 117 -0.26 17.07 -12.89
C SER A 117 0.46 16.62 -11.60
N LEU A 118 -0.23 15.86 -10.74
CA LEU A 118 0.34 15.42 -9.46
C LEU A 118 1.47 14.42 -9.67
N PRO A 119 2.50 14.44 -8.83
CA PRO A 119 3.42 13.32 -8.71
C PRO A 119 2.67 12.03 -8.37
N VAL A 120 2.99 10.95 -9.08
CA VAL A 120 2.37 9.63 -8.91
C VAL A 120 3.32 8.70 -8.18
N GLU A 121 2.85 8.12 -7.09
CA GLU A 121 3.54 7.08 -6.34
C GLU A 121 2.87 5.74 -6.53
N LEU A 122 3.66 4.68 -6.60
CA LEU A 122 3.17 3.31 -6.56
C LEU A 122 3.64 2.58 -5.30
N HIS A 123 2.65 2.12 -4.52
CA HIS A 123 2.82 1.24 -3.38
C HIS A 123 2.18 -0.11 -3.69
N THR A 124 2.96 -1.17 -3.80
CA THR A 124 2.41 -2.52 -3.98
C THR A 124 3.05 -3.53 -3.03
N HIS A 125 2.23 -4.44 -2.49
CA HIS A 125 2.70 -5.54 -1.67
C HIS A 125 3.24 -6.69 -2.52
N TYR A 126 4.19 -7.43 -1.95
CA TYR A 126 4.86 -8.52 -2.65
C TYR A 126 4.12 -9.86 -2.57
N THR A 127 2.89 -9.88 -2.08
CA THR A 127 2.13 -11.09 -1.74
C THR A 127 1.97 -12.05 -2.93
N SER A 128 1.74 -11.52 -4.14
CA SER A 128 1.64 -12.33 -5.37
C SER A 128 3.00 -12.73 -5.97
N GLY A 129 4.09 -12.08 -5.56
CA GLY A 129 5.44 -12.31 -6.09
C GLY A 129 5.82 -11.50 -7.32
N VAL A 130 4.94 -10.65 -7.85
CA VAL A 130 5.20 -9.89 -9.09
C VAL A 130 5.65 -8.44 -8.86
N ALA A 131 5.64 -7.95 -7.63
CA ALA A 131 5.77 -6.53 -7.31
C ALA A 131 7.08 -5.88 -7.83
N SER A 132 8.24 -6.54 -7.79
CA SER A 132 9.47 -5.99 -8.35
C SER A 132 9.38 -5.77 -9.86
N MET A 133 8.76 -6.72 -10.59
CA MET A 133 8.54 -6.60 -12.03
C MET A 133 7.51 -5.49 -12.33
N THR A 134 6.50 -5.36 -11.47
CA THR A 134 5.51 -4.29 -11.54
C THR A 134 6.16 -2.92 -11.36
N TYR A 135 7.06 -2.77 -10.38
CA TYR A 135 7.82 -1.52 -10.18
C TYR A 135 8.71 -1.19 -11.37
N MET A 136 9.43 -2.17 -11.94
CA MET A 136 10.24 -1.93 -13.14
C MET A 136 9.37 -1.34 -14.26
N LYS A 137 8.20 -1.93 -14.51
CA LYS A 137 7.28 -1.46 -15.56
C LYS A 137 6.61 -0.13 -15.23
N ALA A 138 6.34 0.15 -13.98
CA ALA A 138 5.80 1.44 -13.53
C ALA A 138 6.84 2.57 -13.70
N VAL A 139 8.10 2.32 -13.35
CA VAL A 139 9.19 3.29 -13.50
C VAL A 139 9.44 3.59 -14.97
N GLU A 140 9.51 2.56 -15.84
CA GLU A 140 9.59 2.74 -17.29
C GLU A 140 8.40 3.52 -17.88
N ALA A 141 7.24 3.47 -17.22
CA ALA A 141 6.03 4.20 -17.61
C ALA A 141 5.93 5.62 -17.04
N GLY A 142 6.89 6.03 -16.20
CA GLY A 142 7.01 7.39 -15.67
C GLY A 142 6.42 7.62 -14.27
N VAL A 143 6.27 6.57 -13.46
CA VAL A 143 5.95 6.76 -12.03
C VAL A 143 7.08 7.54 -11.35
N ASP A 144 6.71 8.48 -10.47
CA ASP A 144 7.70 9.38 -9.84
C ASP A 144 8.33 8.75 -8.59
N ILE A 145 7.56 7.94 -7.84
CA ILE A 145 7.98 7.39 -6.55
C ILE A 145 7.51 5.93 -6.44
N ILE A 146 8.34 5.07 -5.85
CA ILE A 146 7.98 3.71 -5.47
C ILE A 146 8.29 3.45 -3.99
N ASP A 147 7.40 2.76 -3.30
CA ASP A 147 7.60 2.32 -1.91
C ASP A 147 8.37 1.01 -1.85
N THR A 148 9.41 0.97 -1.05
CA THR A 148 10.23 -0.23 -0.84
C THR A 148 10.44 -0.49 0.65
N ALA A 149 10.94 -1.67 1.00
CA ALA A 149 11.29 -2.03 2.37
C ALA A 149 12.73 -2.54 2.44
N MET A 150 13.42 -2.28 3.55
CA MET A 150 14.77 -2.85 3.77
C MET A 150 14.70 -4.38 3.74
N SER A 151 15.69 -5.01 3.10
CA SER A 151 15.66 -6.45 2.77
C SER A 151 15.32 -7.39 3.93
N PRO A 152 15.70 -7.16 5.19
CA PRO A 152 15.28 -8.03 6.29
C PRO A 152 13.76 -8.12 6.49
N PHE A 153 13.03 -7.05 6.16
CA PHE A 153 11.57 -6.95 6.30
C PHE A 153 10.82 -6.82 4.97
N ALA A 154 11.51 -7.03 3.85
CA ALA A 154 10.92 -6.98 2.52
C ALA A 154 10.27 -8.31 2.12
N LEU A 155 9.60 -8.30 0.96
CA LEU A 155 8.96 -9.45 0.31
C LEU A 155 7.70 -9.96 1.06
N GLY A 156 7.12 -11.04 0.56
CA GLY A 156 5.90 -11.62 1.15
C GLY A 156 4.77 -10.60 1.27
N THR A 157 4.29 -10.35 2.49
CA THR A 157 3.24 -9.36 2.76
C THR A 157 3.75 -7.92 2.85
N SER A 158 5.07 -7.69 2.71
CA SER A 158 5.71 -6.38 2.65
C SER A 158 5.91 -5.92 1.19
N GLN A 159 6.86 -5.04 0.93
CA GLN A 159 7.16 -4.46 -0.38
C GLN A 159 8.43 -5.09 -0.98
N PRO A 160 8.78 -4.76 -2.25
CA PRO A 160 10.09 -5.10 -2.83
C PRO A 160 11.25 -4.56 -1.98
N ALA A 161 12.37 -5.29 -1.98
CA ALA A 161 13.55 -4.89 -1.22
C ALA A 161 14.21 -3.64 -1.82
N THR A 162 14.52 -2.65 -0.97
CA THR A 162 15.14 -1.37 -1.35
C THR A 162 16.45 -1.59 -2.08
N GLU A 163 17.36 -2.39 -1.51
CA GLU A 163 18.69 -2.63 -2.05
C GLU A 163 18.63 -3.30 -3.43
N VAL A 164 17.63 -4.17 -3.63
CA VAL A 164 17.42 -4.86 -4.91
C VAL A 164 16.93 -3.88 -5.98
N MET A 165 16.00 -2.99 -5.63
CA MET A 165 15.48 -1.99 -6.57
C MET A 165 16.55 -0.95 -6.92
N VAL A 166 17.34 -0.50 -5.93
CA VAL A 166 18.47 0.42 -6.16
C VAL A 166 19.49 -0.18 -7.15
N GLU A 167 19.90 -1.43 -6.94
CA GLU A 167 20.85 -2.08 -7.85
C GLU A 167 20.22 -2.37 -9.23
N ALA A 168 18.91 -2.69 -9.28
CA ALA A 168 18.22 -2.93 -10.55
C ALA A 168 18.14 -1.68 -11.45
N PHE A 169 18.08 -0.48 -10.86
CA PHE A 169 18.07 0.78 -11.61
C PHE A 169 19.45 1.41 -11.83
N LYS A 170 20.48 0.87 -11.21
CA LYS A 170 21.84 1.40 -11.29
C LYS A 170 22.35 1.44 -12.73
N GLY A 171 22.90 2.59 -13.11
CA GLY A 171 23.44 2.82 -14.45
C GLY A 171 22.38 2.98 -15.55
N THR A 172 21.10 3.07 -15.17
CA THR A 172 20.00 3.46 -16.07
C THR A 172 19.66 4.94 -15.89
N GLU A 173 18.74 5.46 -16.69
CA GLU A 173 18.20 6.81 -16.51
C GLU A 173 17.41 6.98 -15.20
N PHE A 174 17.06 5.89 -14.53
CA PHE A 174 16.35 5.83 -13.27
C PHE A 174 17.26 5.57 -12.07
N ASP A 175 18.57 5.70 -12.23
CA ASP A 175 19.54 5.51 -11.16
C ASP A 175 19.26 6.47 -9.99
N THR A 176 19.01 5.90 -8.81
CA THR A 176 18.66 6.66 -7.62
C THR A 176 19.84 7.39 -6.99
N GLY A 177 21.07 7.01 -7.32
CA GLY A 177 22.29 7.51 -6.68
C GLY A 177 22.46 7.11 -5.21
N LEU A 178 21.64 6.19 -4.68
CA LEU A 178 21.75 5.72 -3.31
C LEU A 178 22.97 4.80 -3.13
N ASP A 179 23.67 4.94 -2.00
CA ASP A 179 24.84 4.13 -1.68
C ASP A 179 24.41 2.73 -1.20
N LEU A 180 24.65 1.73 -2.03
CA LEU A 180 24.31 0.34 -1.75
C LEU A 180 25.08 -0.22 -0.51
N ASN A 181 26.30 0.26 -0.24
CA ASN A 181 27.03 -0.17 0.95
C ASN A 181 26.35 0.31 2.22
N LEU A 182 25.93 1.59 2.25
CA LEU A 182 25.19 2.15 3.37
C LEU A 182 23.83 1.44 3.56
N LEU A 183 23.11 1.15 2.47
CA LEU A 183 21.87 0.37 2.54
C LEU A 183 22.11 -1.04 3.10
N SER A 184 23.23 -1.69 2.72
CA SER A 184 23.60 -2.99 3.25
C SER A 184 23.94 -2.94 4.75
N GLU A 185 24.64 -1.90 5.21
CA GLU A 185 24.90 -1.69 6.63
C GLU A 185 23.59 -1.51 7.43
N ILE A 186 22.63 -0.76 6.89
CA ILE A 186 21.29 -0.61 7.50
C ILE A 186 20.57 -1.96 7.56
N ALA A 187 20.62 -2.74 6.47
CA ALA A 187 20.02 -4.06 6.44
C ALA A 187 20.65 -5.01 7.47
N ASP A 188 21.97 -4.97 7.61
CA ASP A 188 22.69 -5.79 8.59
C ASP A 188 22.33 -5.42 10.04
N TYR A 189 22.08 -4.14 10.32
CA TYR A 189 21.55 -3.69 11.60
C TYR A 189 20.17 -4.29 11.92
N PHE A 190 19.28 -4.36 10.94
CA PHE A 190 17.93 -4.88 11.14
C PHE A 190 17.83 -6.42 11.10
N ARG A 191 18.83 -7.12 10.58
CA ARG A 191 18.81 -8.59 10.43
C ARG A 191 18.62 -9.33 11.76
N PRO A 192 19.41 -9.06 12.83
CA PRO A 192 19.19 -9.70 14.12
C PRO A 192 17.82 -9.36 14.72
N ILE A 193 17.33 -8.13 14.54
CA ILE A 193 15.99 -7.73 15.02
C ILE A 193 14.90 -8.58 14.36
N ARG A 194 15.03 -8.84 13.06
CA ARG A 194 14.13 -9.76 12.35
C ARG A 194 14.23 -11.18 12.88
N ASP A 195 15.43 -11.67 13.13
CA ASP A 195 15.66 -13.03 13.57
C ASP A 195 15.07 -13.25 14.99
N ASP A 196 15.23 -12.28 15.89
CA ASP A 196 14.58 -12.27 17.20
C ASP A 196 13.04 -12.25 17.08
N ALA A 197 12.49 -11.47 16.13
CA ALA A 197 11.05 -11.43 15.88
C ALA A 197 10.50 -12.76 15.33
N LEU A 198 11.29 -13.49 14.55
CA LEU A 198 10.95 -14.84 14.06
C LEU A 198 11.01 -15.87 15.20
N GLU A 199 12.07 -15.85 16.03
CA GLU A 199 12.23 -16.76 17.16
C GLU A 199 11.17 -16.56 18.24
N SER A 200 10.80 -15.32 18.53
CA SER A 200 9.73 -14.99 19.49
C SER A 200 8.33 -15.26 18.96
N GLY A 201 8.17 -15.54 17.65
CA GLY A 201 6.87 -15.72 17.01
C GLY A 201 6.10 -14.42 16.73
N LEU A 202 6.71 -13.25 16.98
CA LEU A 202 6.14 -11.95 16.63
C LEU A 202 5.99 -11.82 15.10
N LEU A 203 6.99 -12.29 14.35
CA LEU A 203 6.94 -12.37 12.90
C LEU A 203 6.61 -13.82 12.47
N ASN A 204 5.51 -13.98 11.74
CA ASN A 204 5.13 -15.30 11.23
C ASN A 204 5.87 -15.60 9.91
N PRO A 205 6.65 -16.70 9.82
CA PRO A 205 7.36 -17.07 8.59
C PRO A 205 6.45 -17.24 7.36
N LYS A 206 5.16 -17.58 7.56
CA LYS A 206 4.20 -17.70 6.46
C LYS A 206 3.95 -16.37 5.73
N ASN A 207 4.16 -15.25 6.42
CA ASN A 207 3.99 -13.92 5.83
C ASN A 207 5.16 -13.51 4.92
N MET A 208 6.26 -14.26 4.94
CA MET A 208 7.45 -13.99 4.14
C MET A 208 7.42 -14.68 2.76
N GLY A 209 6.49 -15.60 2.57
CA GLY A 209 6.32 -16.30 1.30
C GLY A 209 5.45 -15.53 0.30
N VAL A 210 5.49 -15.96 -0.97
CA VAL A 210 4.63 -15.44 -2.03
C VAL A 210 3.55 -16.46 -2.37
N ASN A 211 2.37 -15.97 -2.77
CA ASN A 211 1.26 -16.80 -3.19
C ASN A 211 0.54 -16.16 -4.38
N ILE A 212 0.79 -16.67 -5.57
CA ILE A 212 0.17 -16.16 -6.81
C ILE A 212 -1.38 -16.28 -6.79
N LYS A 213 -1.94 -17.14 -5.95
CA LYS A 213 -3.39 -17.25 -5.79
C LYS A 213 -4.02 -15.99 -5.20
N THR A 214 -3.22 -15.08 -4.61
CA THR A 214 -3.70 -13.77 -4.17
C THR A 214 -4.39 -13.02 -5.31
N LEU A 215 -3.93 -13.17 -6.54
CA LEU A 215 -4.57 -12.60 -7.73
C LEU A 215 -5.99 -13.11 -7.97
N LEU A 216 -6.33 -14.29 -7.44
CA LEU A 216 -7.66 -14.90 -7.55
C LEU A 216 -8.57 -14.50 -6.39
N TYR A 217 -8.03 -14.41 -5.17
CA TYR A 217 -8.81 -14.16 -3.96
C TYR A 217 -8.87 -12.69 -3.56
N GLN A 218 -7.92 -11.88 -4.03
CA GLN A 218 -7.84 -10.42 -3.84
C GLN A 218 -7.84 -9.98 -2.34
N VAL A 219 -7.35 -10.83 -1.45
CA VAL A 219 -7.29 -10.54 -0.02
C VAL A 219 -5.93 -9.97 0.33
N PRO A 220 -5.86 -8.75 0.91
CA PRO A 220 -4.61 -8.16 1.38
C PRO A 220 -3.92 -9.02 2.43
N GLY A 221 -2.62 -9.29 2.24
CA GLY A 221 -1.85 -10.15 3.16
C GLY A 221 -1.80 -9.61 4.59
N GLY A 222 -1.68 -8.28 4.75
CA GLY A 222 -1.73 -7.63 6.05
C GLY A 222 -3.08 -7.77 6.76
N MET A 223 -4.19 -7.66 6.04
CA MET A 223 -5.53 -7.89 6.60
C MET A 223 -5.71 -9.34 7.04
N LEU A 224 -5.23 -10.30 6.25
CA LEU A 224 -5.29 -11.71 6.61
C LEU A 224 -4.48 -12.01 7.87
N SER A 225 -3.30 -11.41 8.01
CA SER A 225 -2.46 -11.55 9.20
C SER A 225 -3.12 -10.98 10.44
N ASN A 226 -3.71 -9.79 10.34
CA ASN A 226 -4.43 -9.14 11.45
C ASN A 226 -5.68 -9.96 11.84
N LEU A 227 -6.46 -10.41 10.88
CA LEU A 227 -7.62 -11.27 11.12
C LEU A 227 -7.21 -12.55 11.83
N THR A 228 -6.15 -13.22 11.36
CA THR A 228 -5.64 -14.44 11.97
C THR A 228 -5.19 -14.19 13.41
N SER A 229 -4.52 -13.08 13.70
CA SER A 229 -4.10 -12.73 15.07
C SER A 229 -5.31 -12.49 15.98
N GLN A 230 -6.30 -11.73 15.53
CA GLN A 230 -7.54 -11.47 16.28
C GLN A 230 -8.33 -12.75 16.54
N LEU A 231 -8.40 -13.65 15.55
CA LEU A 231 -9.06 -14.95 15.71
C LEU A 231 -8.34 -15.84 16.73
N LYS A 232 -7.00 -15.80 16.77
CA LYS A 232 -6.20 -16.49 17.78
C LYS A 232 -6.49 -15.98 19.19
N GLU A 233 -6.52 -14.66 19.37
CA GLU A 233 -6.87 -14.04 20.64
C GLU A 233 -8.27 -14.44 21.13
N GLN A 234 -9.19 -14.71 20.20
CA GLN A 234 -10.56 -15.10 20.49
C GLN A 234 -10.76 -16.63 20.54
N HIS A 235 -9.71 -17.44 20.37
CA HIS A 235 -9.78 -18.90 20.26
C HIS A 235 -10.75 -19.41 19.17
N ALA A 236 -10.89 -18.65 18.10
CA ALA A 236 -11.84 -18.89 17.00
C ALA A 236 -11.15 -19.27 15.66
N GLU A 237 -9.87 -19.63 15.69
CA GLU A 237 -9.00 -19.84 14.52
C GLU A 237 -9.54 -20.88 13.54
N ASP A 238 -10.07 -22.02 14.07
CA ASP A 238 -10.42 -23.17 13.25
C ASP A 238 -11.77 -23.01 12.52
N ASN A 239 -12.68 -22.19 13.03
CA ASN A 239 -14.04 -22.09 12.52
C ASN A 239 -14.30 -20.82 11.68
N CYS A 240 -13.63 -19.73 11.95
CA CYS A 240 -13.96 -18.43 11.37
C CYS A 240 -13.42 -18.25 9.94
N LEU A 241 -12.24 -18.78 9.62
CA LEU A 241 -11.66 -18.73 8.28
C LEU A 241 -12.43 -19.55 7.24
N LEU A 242 -13.14 -20.57 7.68
CA LEU A 242 -14.01 -21.39 6.82
C LEU A 242 -15.35 -20.71 6.49
N TYR A 243 -15.86 -19.86 7.40
CA TYR A 243 -17.19 -19.28 7.27
C TYR A 243 -17.21 -17.79 6.87
N THR A 244 -16.12 -17.06 7.08
CA THR A 244 -16.08 -15.61 6.82
C THR A 244 -15.29 -15.19 5.59
N SER A 245 -14.58 -16.12 4.95
CA SER A 245 -14.00 -15.90 3.64
C SER A 245 -14.95 -16.46 2.59
N PRO A 246 -15.83 -15.64 1.97
CA PRO A 246 -16.69 -16.12 0.89
C PRO A 246 -15.78 -16.58 -0.24
N SER A 247 -15.70 -17.90 -0.44
CA SER A 247 -15.08 -18.46 -1.63
C SER A 247 -15.84 -17.95 -2.85
N PRO A 248 -15.17 -17.49 -3.92
CA PRO A 248 -15.84 -17.20 -5.19
C PRO A 248 -16.68 -18.39 -5.72
N ARG A 249 -16.46 -19.61 -5.21
CA ARG A 249 -17.26 -20.80 -5.53
C ARG A 249 -18.61 -20.84 -4.81
N ASP A 250 -18.75 -20.16 -3.67
CA ASP A 250 -20.02 -20.19 -2.91
C ASP A 250 -21.12 -19.39 -3.60
N GLY A 251 -20.76 -18.39 -4.42
CA GLY A 251 -21.70 -17.66 -5.27
C GLY A 251 -22.13 -18.39 -6.54
N LEU A 252 -21.43 -19.44 -6.95
CA LEU A 252 -21.75 -20.25 -8.14
C LEU A 252 -22.63 -21.47 -7.85
N LEU A 253 -22.77 -21.86 -6.60
CA LEU A 253 -23.59 -23.00 -6.17
C LEU A 253 -25.01 -22.61 -5.73
N SER A 254 -25.33 -21.33 -5.74
CA SER A 254 -26.66 -20.79 -5.39
C SER A 254 -27.47 -20.34 -6.61
N ARG A 255 -27.16 -20.86 -7.82
CA ARG A 255 -27.98 -20.66 -9.02
C ARG A 255 -28.35 -21.99 -9.65
#